data_63a41bcab3e2eab6e98964e09e1ded27
#
_entry.id   63a41bcab3e2eab6e98964e09e1ded27
#
_cell.length_a   1.000
_cell.length_b   1.000
_cell.length_c   1.000
_cell.angle_alpha   90.00
_cell.angle_beta   90.00
_cell.angle_gamma   90.00
#
_symmetry.space_group_name_H-M   'P 1'
#
loop_
_entity.id
_entity.type
_entity.pdbx_description
1 polymer ?
#
loop_
_entity_poly.entity_id
_entity_poly.type
_entity_poly.pdbx_seq_one_letter_code
_entity_poly.pdbx_strand_id
1 'polypeptide(L)'
;MKIRVLWSFIILTLGALVLFFAVSSDPVFSQTAPTKTTQAFQELFDYSQKEKKGLTFFVQGQTIPGVVTKMIGDDAIEVRNQTSNRIIIRLDRIDAVAAN
;
A
#
# COMPACT_ATOMS: atom_id res chain seq x y z
N MET A 1 1.56 -28.54 52.41
CA MET A 1 2.63 -27.58 52.40
C MET A 1 3.46 -27.62 51.16
N LYS A 2 3.81 -28.77 50.74
CA LYS A 2 4.62 -28.91 49.56
C LYS A 2 3.93 -28.47 48.31
N ILE A 3 2.65 -28.56 48.31
CA ILE A 3 1.84 -28.18 47.16
C ILE A 3 1.94 -26.70 46.87
N ARG A 4 2.08 -25.89 47.89
CA ARG A 4 2.15 -24.48 47.67
C ARG A 4 3.35 -24.07 46.87
N VAL A 5 4.42 -24.74 47.05
CA VAL A 5 5.62 -24.41 46.29
C VAL A 5 5.44 -24.66 44.83
N LEU A 6 4.73 -25.69 44.49
CA LEU A 6 4.48 -26.02 43.11
C LEU A 6 3.64 -24.94 42.40
N TRP A 7 2.75 -24.38 43.13
CA TRP A 7 1.92 -23.35 42.54
C TRP A 7 2.71 -22.16 42.06
N SER A 8 3.69 -21.81 42.83
CA SER A 8 4.51 -20.68 42.47
C SER A 8 5.20 -20.88 41.14
N PHE A 9 5.67 -22.06 40.92
CA PHE A 9 6.36 -22.33 39.67
C PHE A 9 5.45 -22.25 38.47
N ILE A 10 4.27 -22.74 38.62
CA ILE A 10 3.32 -22.75 37.53
C ILE A 10 2.99 -21.34 37.11
N ILE A 11 2.79 -20.46 38.03
CA ILE A 11 2.44 -19.09 37.74
C ILE A 11 3.55 -18.39 36.99
N LEU A 12 4.76 -18.61 37.38
CA LEU A 12 5.87 -17.98 36.71
C LEU A 12 6.01 -18.42 35.29
N THR A 13 5.74 -19.66 35.04
CA THR A 13 5.83 -20.17 33.69
C THR A 13 4.84 -19.51 32.76
N LEU A 14 3.65 -19.32 33.24
CA LEU A 14 2.63 -18.68 32.42
C LEU A 14 2.95 -17.23 32.09
N GLY A 15 3.50 -16.54 33.06
CA GLY A 15 3.87 -15.16 32.83
C GLY A 15 4.91 -15.01 31.74
N ALA A 16 5.89 -15.86 31.75
CA ALA A 16 6.93 -15.79 30.75
C ALA A 16 6.40 -16.08 29.37
N LEU A 17 5.47 -16.96 29.27
CA LEU A 17 4.90 -17.31 27.98
C LEU A 17 4.14 -16.18 27.37
N VAL A 18 3.40 -15.46 28.14
CA VAL A 18 2.59 -14.37 27.64
C VAL A 18 3.46 -13.27 27.06
N LEU A 19 4.53 -12.96 27.69
CA LEU A 19 5.41 -11.91 27.20
C LEU A 19 5.97 -12.23 25.83
N PHE A 20 6.19 -13.46 25.58
CA PHE A 20 6.78 -13.85 24.34
C PHE A 20 5.91 -13.51 23.13
N PHE A 21 4.63 -13.64 23.26
CA PHE A 21 3.74 -13.34 22.16
C PHE A 21 3.71 -11.88 21.78
N ALA A 22 3.85 -11.01 22.72
CA ALA A 22 3.70 -9.59 22.47
C ALA A 22 4.71 -9.09 21.48
N VAL A 23 5.84 -9.73 21.36
CA VAL A 23 6.92 -9.24 20.53
C VAL A 23 6.76 -9.59 19.08
N SER A 24 6.12 -10.69 18.80
CA SER A 24 6.17 -11.25 17.45
C SER A 24 5.31 -10.54 16.44
N SER A 25 4.41 -9.70 16.83
CA SER A 25 3.44 -9.13 15.90
C SER A 25 3.82 -7.77 15.35
N ASP A 26 4.90 -7.20 15.81
CA ASP A 26 5.16 -5.80 15.54
C ASP A 26 5.66 -5.45 14.16
N PRO A 27 6.57 -6.18 13.58
CA PRO A 27 7.26 -5.67 12.39
C PRO A 27 6.43 -5.64 11.13
N VAL A 28 5.27 -6.22 11.13
CA VAL A 28 4.52 -6.38 9.91
C VAL A 28 3.86 -5.10 9.44
N PHE A 29 3.56 -4.22 10.35
CA PHE A 29 2.66 -3.12 10.03
C PHE A 29 3.28 -1.96 9.33
N SER A 30 4.57 -1.84 9.35
CA SER A 30 5.22 -0.74 8.70
C SER A 30 5.05 -0.77 7.19
N GLN A 31 4.70 -1.90 6.65
CA GLN A 31 4.60 -2.06 5.21
C GLN A 31 3.32 -1.52 4.61
N THR A 32 2.33 -1.28 5.43
CA THR A 32 1.03 -0.85 4.91
C THR A 32 0.90 0.66 4.82
N ALA A 33 1.79 1.40 5.41
CA ALA A 33 1.72 2.85 5.36
C ALA A 33 2.13 3.34 3.97
N PRO A 34 1.33 4.21 3.35
CA PRO A 34 1.70 4.75 2.05
C PRO A 34 2.92 5.65 2.16
N THR A 35 3.77 5.60 1.15
CA THR A 35 4.92 6.48 1.07
C THR A 35 4.50 7.83 0.54
N LYS A 36 5.37 8.81 0.66
CA LYS A 36 5.10 10.13 0.09
C LYS A 36 4.94 10.08 -1.42
N THR A 37 5.70 9.22 -2.08
CA THR A 37 5.58 9.03 -3.51
C THR A 37 4.21 8.49 -3.89
N THR A 38 3.72 7.53 -3.15
CA THR A 38 2.39 6.98 -3.39
C THR A 38 1.32 8.05 -3.19
N GLN A 39 1.45 8.87 -2.18
CA GLN A 39 0.50 9.94 -1.93
C GLN A 39 0.51 10.97 -3.05
N ALA A 40 1.68 11.32 -3.55
CA ALA A 40 1.79 12.26 -4.66
C ALA A 40 1.14 11.71 -5.92
N PHE A 41 1.32 10.44 -6.19
CA PHE A 41 0.65 9.80 -7.33
C PHE A 41 -0.86 9.84 -7.17
N GLN A 42 -1.36 9.55 -6.00
CA GLN A 42 -2.79 9.58 -5.75
C GLN A 42 -3.39 10.96 -5.93
N GLU A 43 -2.69 11.98 -5.52
CA GLU A 43 -3.14 13.35 -5.73
C GLU A 43 -3.29 13.67 -7.21
N LEU A 44 -2.31 13.28 -8.02
CA LEU A 44 -2.38 13.49 -9.46
C LEU A 44 -3.50 12.68 -10.09
N PHE A 45 -3.68 11.45 -9.64
CA PHE A 45 -4.76 10.61 -10.17
C PHE A 45 -6.13 11.21 -9.84
N ASP A 46 -6.31 11.70 -8.64
CA ASP A 46 -7.55 12.36 -8.25
C ASP A 46 -7.78 13.62 -9.08
N TYR A 47 -6.75 14.40 -9.27
CA TYR A 47 -6.82 15.60 -10.09
C TYR A 47 -7.24 15.26 -11.51
N SER A 48 -6.59 14.27 -12.10
CA SER A 48 -6.91 13.85 -13.46
C SER A 48 -8.36 13.38 -13.58
N GLN A 49 -8.80 12.63 -12.61
CA GLN A 49 -10.14 12.05 -12.61
C GLN A 49 -11.21 13.13 -12.45
N LYS A 50 -11.01 14.06 -11.54
CA LYS A 50 -11.98 15.11 -11.27
C LYS A 50 -12.05 16.14 -12.37
N GLU A 51 -10.88 16.59 -12.82
CA GLU A 51 -10.79 17.66 -13.79
C GLU A 51 -10.76 17.17 -15.22
N LYS A 52 -10.69 15.85 -15.39
CA LYS A 52 -10.58 15.22 -16.71
C LYS A 52 -9.41 15.75 -17.51
N LYS A 53 -8.30 15.91 -16.81
CA LYS A 53 -7.06 16.38 -17.41
C LYS A 53 -6.12 15.22 -17.66
N GLY A 54 -5.43 15.27 -18.80
CA GLY A 54 -4.47 14.24 -19.15
C GLY A 54 -3.24 14.26 -18.27
N LEU A 55 -2.72 13.09 -18.03
CA LEU A 55 -1.43 12.91 -17.38
C LEU A 55 -0.53 12.14 -18.33
N THR A 56 0.75 12.21 -18.09
CA THR A 56 1.73 11.40 -18.79
C THR A 56 2.36 10.44 -17.79
N PHE A 57 2.25 9.15 -18.08
CA PHE A 57 2.78 8.10 -17.22
C PHE A 57 4.04 7.54 -17.83
N PHE A 58 5.10 7.49 -17.05
CA PHE A 58 6.36 6.88 -17.46
C PHE A 58 6.44 5.50 -16.82
N VAL A 59 6.30 4.48 -17.62
CA VAL A 59 6.16 3.10 -17.17
C VAL A 59 7.25 2.27 -17.82
N GLN A 60 8.27 1.96 -17.07
CA GLN A 60 9.35 1.07 -17.50
C GLN A 60 9.90 1.44 -18.88
N GLY A 61 10.25 2.71 -19.03
CA GLY A 61 10.84 3.19 -20.27
C GLY A 61 9.87 3.58 -21.35
N GLN A 62 8.58 3.40 -21.12
CA GLN A 62 7.54 3.79 -22.07
C GLN A 62 6.77 4.99 -21.54
N THR A 63 6.24 5.76 -22.46
CA THR A 63 5.43 6.94 -22.13
C THR A 63 3.99 6.68 -22.53
N ILE A 64 3.08 6.81 -21.59
CA ILE A 64 1.66 6.59 -21.82
C ILE A 64 0.89 7.82 -21.40
N PRO A 65 0.33 8.59 -22.36
CA PRO A 65 -0.53 9.71 -22.00
C PRO A 65 -1.96 9.24 -21.81
N GLY A 66 -2.70 9.92 -20.95
CA GLY A 66 -4.12 9.60 -20.80
C GLY A 66 -4.74 10.23 -19.58
N VAL A 67 -6.05 10.04 -19.46
CA VAL A 67 -6.86 10.54 -18.35
C VAL A 67 -7.23 9.37 -17.46
N VAL A 68 -7.04 9.53 -16.16
CA VAL A 68 -7.43 8.50 -15.20
C VAL A 68 -8.95 8.46 -15.12
N THR A 69 -9.52 7.29 -15.31
CA THR A 69 -10.96 7.10 -15.20
C THR A 69 -11.40 6.55 -13.87
N LYS A 70 -10.60 5.67 -13.29
CA LYS A 70 -10.90 5.14 -11.95
C LYS A 70 -9.67 4.44 -11.37
N MET A 71 -9.72 4.22 -10.08
CA MET A 71 -8.76 3.37 -9.38
C MET A 71 -9.27 1.94 -9.40
N ILE A 72 -8.36 1.00 -9.52
CA ILE A 72 -8.70 -0.43 -9.46
C ILE A 72 -7.98 -1.00 -8.24
N GLY A 73 -8.74 -1.19 -7.17
CA GLY A 73 -8.15 -1.62 -5.92
C GLY A 73 -7.10 -0.64 -5.45
N ASP A 74 -6.05 -1.14 -4.84
CA ASP A 74 -4.97 -0.31 -4.30
C ASP A 74 -3.74 -0.32 -5.19
N ASP A 75 -3.72 -1.10 -6.24
CA ASP A 75 -2.49 -1.40 -6.95
C ASP A 75 -2.52 -1.07 -8.45
N ALA A 76 -3.63 -0.58 -8.96
CA ALA A 76 -3.74 -0.28 -10.39
C ALA A 76 -4.66 0.89 -10.66
N ILE A 77 -4.53 1.47 -11.84
CA ILE A 77 -5.44 2.51 -12.31
C ILE A 77 -5.90 2.19 -13.71
N GLU A 78 -7.06 2.69 -14.05
CA GLU A 78 -7.58 2.63 -15.41
C GLU A 78 -7.44 4.00 -16.05
N VAL A 79 -6.89 4.02 -17.25
CA VAL A 79 -6.59 5.24 -18.00
C VAL A 79 -7.16 5.07 -19.39
N ARG A 80 -7.58 6.16 -19.99
CA ARG A 80 -7.99 6.15 -21.40
C ARG A 80 -7.36 7.29 -22.14
N ASN A 81 -7.22 7.11 -23.45
CA ASN A 81 -6.76 8.17 -24.32
C ASN A 81 -7.41 8.02 -25.70
N GLN A 82 -6.95 8.78 -26.66
CA GLN A 82 -7.53 8.73 -28.00
C GLN A 82 -7.28 7.42 -28.73
N THR A 83 -6.21 6.75 -28.37
CA THR A 83 -5.83 5.49 -29.01
C THR A 83 -6.51 4.29 -28.37
N SER A 84 -6.70 4.32 -27.05
CA SER A 84 -7.21 3.18 -26.29
C SER A 84 -8.28 3.63 -25.31
N ASN A 85 -9.39 2.93 -25.30
CA ASN A 85 -10.48 3.24 -24.39
C ASN A 85 -10.18 2.80 -22.95
N ARG A 86 -9.30 1.85 -22.78
CA ARG A 86 -9.04 1.30 -21.48
C ARG A 86 -7.62 0.78 -21.41
N ILE A 87 -6.85 1.37 -20.53
CA ILE A 87 -5.48 0.97 -20.27
C ILE A 87 -5.36 0.73 -18.78
N ILE A 88 -4.90 -0.42 -18.37
CA ILE A 88 -4.70 -0.73 -16.97
C ILE A 88 -3.21 -0.64 -16.66
N ILE A 89 -2.87 0.20 -15.72
CA ILE A 89 -1.47 0.41 -15.33
C ILE A 89 -1.30 0.01 -13.87
N ARG A 90 -0.35 -0.86 -13.61
CA ARG A 90 -0.02 -1.23 -12.25
C ARG A 90 0.80 -0.13 -11.60
N LEU A 91 0.46 0.22 -10.38
CA LEU A 91 1.14 1.32 -9.69
C LEU A 91 2.60 1.01 -9.41
N ASP A 92 2.94 -0.24 -9.19
CA ASP A 92 4.30 -0.63 -8.91
C ASP A 92 5.22 -0.59 -10.14
N ARG A 93 4.66 -0.32 -11.32
CA ARG A 93 5.42 -0.20 -12.55
C ARG A 93 5.60 1.22 -13.01
N ILE A 94 5.00 2.17 -12.33
CA ILE A 94 5.08 3.57 -12.72
C ILE A 94 6.35 4.19 -12.15
N ASP A 95 7.17 4.71 -13.02
CA ASP A 95 8.40 5.39 -12.60
C ASP A 95 8.14 6.84 -12.27
N ALA A 96 7.29 7.50 -13.03
CA ALA A 96 6.98 8.92 -12.84
C ALA A 96 5.63 9.25 -13.46
N VAL A 97 5.03 10.34 -13.02
CA VAL A 97 3.79 10.85 -13.57
C VAL A 97 3.93 12.35 -13.72
N ALA A 98 3.57 12.87 -14.88
CA ALA A 98 3.61 14.31 -15.15
C ALA A 98 2.20 14.81 -15.45
N ALA A 99 1.85 15.93 -14.86
CA ALA A 99 0.59 16.61 -15.18
C ALA A 99 0.80 17.54 -16.37
N ASN A 100 -0.15 17.52 -17.28
CA ASN A 100 -0.09 18.37 -18.48
C ASN A 100 -0.68 19.73 -18.24
#